data_0859624d94d79c343e11f1375627e880
#
_entry.id   0859624d94d79c343e11f1375627e880
#
_cell.length_a   1.000
_cell.length_b   1.000
_cell.length_c   1.000
_cell.angle_alpha   90.00
_cell.angle_beta   90.00
_cell.angle_gamma   90.00
#
_symmetry.space_group_name_H-M   'P 1'
#
loop_
_entity.id
_entity.type
_entity.pdbx_description
1 polymer ?
#
loop_
_entity_poly.entity_id
_entity_poly.type
_entity_poly.pdbx_seq_one_letter_code
_entity_poly.pdbx_strand_id
1 'polypeptide(L)'
;QSDNPGFNWWLKAIDEVITKAVKTNTPLTVIKPDPAKHKAEMPTMLTTTWGQQMPYNKLLPNTAKGRLLTGCVATATAQVLNYFKYPLRGIGSHTLYYPANDTNGDAIEANFGNTVYDWANMKDDYRGNYTDQEANAVATLMLHCGVASEMQYGGPNEGSGAFMKDCAEGLRTYFGFSEAEHLVRADYSSNEWMDIVFGELSSGHPLIYGGVSPGSMGQDAGHAFVLDGYNKDGLVSVNWGWNGEVNGYYKIDL
;
A
#
# COMPACT_ATOMS: atom_id res chain seq x y z
N GLN A 1 20.52 4.77 11.00
CA GLN A 1 19.72 5.54 10.04
C GLN A 1 19.77 4.83 8.70
N SER A 2 18.64 4.69 8.04
CA SER A 2 18.53 4.16 6.67
C SER A 2 18.68 5.32 5.68
N ASP A 3 19.10 5.01 4.44
CA ASP A 3 19.07 5.99 3.34
C ASP A 3 17.63 6.23 2.82
N ASN A 4 16.64 5.47 3.32
CA ASN A 4 15.23 5.60 2.98
C ASN A 4 14.54 6.64 3.88
N PRO A 5 14.11 7.80 3.36
CA PRO A 5 13.47 8.86 4.16
C PRO A 5 12.16 8.42 4.80
N GLY A 6 11.37 7.59 4.11
CA GLY A 6 10.10 7.07 4.62
C GLY A 6 10.30 6.15 5.82
N PHE A 7 11.33 5.28 5.76
CA PHE A 7 11.66 4.41 6.89
C PHE A 7 12.23 5.20 8.08
N ASN A 8 13.04 6.23 7.84
CA ASN A 8 13.51 7.12 8.91
C ASN A 8 12.36 7.87 9.60
N TRP A 9 11.35 8.27 8.83
CA TRP A 9 10.10 8.83 9.36
C TRP A 9 9.38 7.84 10.27
N TRP A 10 9.22 6.57 9.81
CA TRP A 10 8.63 5.50 10.60
C TRP A 10 9.40 5.23 11.89
N LEU A 11 10.73 5.13 11.83
CA LEU A 11 11.57 4.95 13.01
C LEU A 11 11.39 6.06 14.03
N LYS A 12 11.25 7.31 13.57
CA LYS A 12 11.00 8.46 14.47
C LYS A 12 9.64 8.32 15.17
N ALA A 13 8.59 7.92 14.45
CA ALA A 13 7.28 7.70 15.04
C ALA A 13 7.30 6.60 16.11
N ILE A 14 8.02 5.50 15.85
CA ILE A 14 8.21 4.43 16.85
C ILE A 14 9.02 4.92 18.06
N ASP A 15 10.08 5.68 17.86
CA ASP A 15 10.89 6.23 18.96
C ASP A 15 10.06 7.11 19.89
N GLU A 16 9.14 7.91 19.35
CA GLU A 16 8.19 8.70 20.13
C GLU A 16 7.27 7.83 20.99
N VAL A 17 6.74 6.73 20.44
CA VAL A 17 5.88 5.76 21.16
C VAL A 17 6.67 5.06 22.27
N ILE A 18 7.87 4.58 21.96
CA ILE A 18 8.75 3.91 22.94
C ILE A 18 9.11 4.89 24.05
N THR A 19 9.49 6.10 23.71
CA THR A 19 9.84 7.15 24.67
C THR A 19 8.67 7.45 25.61
N LYS A 20 7.45 7.55 25.08
CA LYS A 20 6.24 7.73 25.87
C LYS A 20 5.99 6.54 26.79
N ALA A 21 6.07 5.32 26.27
CA ALA A 21 5.88 4.10 27.06
C ALA A 21 6.89 3.98 28.21
N VAL A 22 8.15 4.29 27.96
CA VAL A 22 9.21 4.32 28.99
C VAL A 22 8.89 5.37 30.05
N LYS A 23 8.51 6.60 29.66
CA LYS A 23 8.16 7.68 30.60
C LYS A 23 6.94 7.35 31.46
N THR A 24 5.98 6.62 30.91
CA THR A 24 4.73 6.24 31.62
C THR A 24 4.82 4.87 32.29
N ASN A 25 5.95 4.18 32.18
CA ASN A 25 6.15 2.79 32.61
C ASN A 25 5.06 1.84 32.08
N THR A 26 4.64 2.07 30.81
CA THR A 26 3.61 1.26 30.14
C THR A 26 4.30 0.13 29.37
N PRO A 27 4.00 -1.15 29.66
CA PRO A 27 4.58 -2.26 28.91
C PRO A 27 4.15 -2.23 27.45
N LEU A 28 5.10 -2.33 26.52
CA LEU A 28 4.84 -2.56 25.10
C LEU A 28 4.72 -4.07 24.85
N THR A 29 3.58 -4.64 25.23
CA THR A 29 3.29 -6.05 24.95
C THR A 29 2.93 -6.26 23.48
N VAL A 30 3.38 -7.36 22.88
CA VAL A 30 2.95 -7.78 21.55
C VAL A 30 1.75 -8.72 21.71
N ILE A 31 0.66 -8.42 21.03
CA ILE A 31 -0.52 -9.30 20.96
C ILE A 31 -0.18 -10.47 20.04
N LYS A 32 -0.39 -11.69 20.53
CA LYS A 32 -0.13 -12.91 19.77
C LYS A 32 -1.41 -13.45 19.14
N PRO A 33 -1.31 -14.18 18.01
CA PRO A 33 -2.46 -14.85 17.44
C PRO A 33 -3.03 -15.87 18.43
N ASP A 34 -4.36 -15.87 18.60
CA ASP A 34 -5.07 -16.88 19.39
C ASP A 34 -5.12 -18.21 18.59
N PRO A 35 -4.46 -19.28 19.06
CA PRO A 35 -4.39 -20.54 18.32
C PRO A 35 -5.75 -21.27 18.22
N ALA A 36 -6.75 -20.85 19.02
CA ALA A 36 -8.12 -21.36 18.90
C ALA A 36 -8.89 -20.75 17.72
N LYS A 37 -8.46 -19.57 17.22
CA LYS A 37 -9.13 -18.82 16.16
C LYS A 37 -8.31 -18.74 14.88
N HIS A 38 -6.99 -18.62 15.00
CA HIS A 38 -6.09 -18.31 13.90
C HIS A 38 -4.96 -19.33 13.79
N LYS A 39 -4.30 -19.39 12.66
CA LYS A 39 -3.03 -20.14 12.54
C LYS A 39 -2.01 -19.55 13.51
N ALA A 40 -1.12 -20.38 14.02
CA ALA A 40 -0.07 -19.92 14.93
C ALA A 40 0.89 -18.93 14.27
N GLU A 41 1.11 -19.08 12.97
CA GLU A 41 1.89 -18.20 12.11
C GLU A 41 1.38 -18.28 10.67
N MET A 42 1.65 -17.24 9.90
CA MET A 42 1.37 -17.18 8.47
C MET A 42 2.60 -16.67 7.74
N PRO A 43 3.21 -17.45 6.84
CA PRO A 43 4.37 -17.00 6.08
C PRO A 43 4.01 -15.80 5.20
N THR A 44 5.01 -15.00 4.86
CA THR A 44 4.90 -13.91 3.90
C THR A 44 4.25 -14.39 2.60
N MET A 45 3.16 -13.74 2.20
CA MET A 45 2.36 -14.13 1.04
C MET A 45 2.81 -13.45 -0.26
N LEU A 46 3.25 -12.19 -0.18
CA LEU A 46 3.69 -11.45 -1.36
C LEU A 46 5.13 -11.82 -1.73
N THR A 47 5.35 -12.04 -3.01
CA THR A 47 6.69 -12.20 -3.60
C THR A 47 7.21 -10.91 -4.23
N THR A 48 6.31 -9.93 -4.45
CA THR A 48 6.64 -8.65 -5.08
C THR A 48 7.44 -7.74 -4.16
N THR A 49 8.39 -7.01 -4.78
CA THR A 49 9.20 -5.98 -4.11
C THR A 49 9.06 -4.65 -4.85
N TRP A 50 7.81 -4.22 -5.09
CA TRP A 50 7.55 -3.07 -5.94
C TRP A 50 7.78 -1.74 -5.24
N GLY A 51 7.95 -0.69 -6.04
CA GLY A 51 8.18 0.69 -5.60
C GLY A 51 7.31 1.68 -6.36
N GLN A 52 7.70 2.97 -6.31
CA GLN A 52 6.86 4.07 -6.83
C GLN A 52 7.45 4.79 -8.04
N GLN A 53 8.69 4.51 -8.40
CA GLN A 53 9.40 5.13 -9.52
C GLN A 53 9.41 4.21 -10.75
N MET A 54 10.30 4.44 -11.70
CA MET A 54 10.46 3.56 -12.87
C MET A 54 10.79 2.12 -12.45
N PRO A 55 10.15 1.13 -13.10
CA PRO A 55 9.22 1.24 -14.24
C PRO A 55 7.74 1.49 -13.84
N TYR A 56 7.41 1.46 -12.56
CA TYR A 56 6.04 1.49 -12.04
C TYR A 56 5.26 2.74 -12.48
N ASN A 57 5.93 3.90 -12.53
CA ASN A 57 5.32 5.18 -12.94
C ASN A 57 5.51 5.51 -14.42
N LYS A 58 5.89 4.53 -15.27
CA LYS A 58 6.22 4.74 -16.69
C LYS A 58 5.12 5.47 -17.46
N LEU A 59 3.85 5.18 -17.15
CA LEU A 59 2.69 5.74 -17.85
C LEU A 59 2.17 7.04 -17.25
N LEU A 60 2.72 7.49 -16.13
CA LEU A 60 2.35 8.77 -15.53
C LEU A 60 3.06 9.94 -16.25
N PRO A 61 2.44 11.14 -16.25
CA PRO A 61 3.02 12.34 -16.84
C PRO A 61 4.44 12.65 -16.33
N ASN A 62 5.30 13.12 -17.26
CA ASN A 62 6.61 13.66 -16.93
C ASN A 62 6.54 15.19 -17.02
N THR A 63 6.49 15.84 -15.90
CA THR A 63 6.30 17.28 -15.75
C THR A 63 7.63 18.03 -15.60
N ALA A 64 7.59 19.37 -15.53
CA ALA A 64 8.77 20.18 -15.20
C ALA A 64 9.37 19.86 -13.82
N LYS A 65 8.59 19.24 -12.90
CA LYS A 65 9.02 18.80 -11.56
C LYS A 65 9.49 17.32 -11.55
N GLY A 66 9.57 16.68 -12.70
CA GLY A 66 9.89 15.27 -12.88
C GLY A 66 8.66 14.42 -13.13
N ARG A 67 8.88 13.12 -13.34
CA ARG A 67 7.79 12.15 -13.53
C ARG A 67 7.02 11.97 -12.22
N LEU A 68 5.70 12.01 -12.31
CA LEU A 68 4.82 11.81 -11.15
C LEU A 68 5.06 10.42 -10.54
N LEU A 69 4.95 10.32 -9.22
CA LEU A 69 5.09 9.05 -8.49
C LEU A 69 3.76 8.29 -8.50
N THR A 70 3.80 6.96 -8.43
CA THR A 70 2.59 6.14 -8.34
C THR A 70 1.78 6.40 -7.07
N GLY A 71 2.47 6.76 -5.97
CA GLY A 71 1.89 6.86 -4.64
C GLY A 71 1.86 5.52 -3.89
N CYS A 72 1.96 5.59 -2.58
CA CYS A 72 2.05 4.41 -1.72
C CYS A 72 0.75 3.57 -1.75
N VAL A 73 -0.42 4.21 -1.80
CA VAL A 73 -1.72 3.53 -1.87
C VAL A 73 -1.82 2.72 -3.16
N ALA A 74 -1.46 3.31 -4.32
CA ALA A 74 -1.47 2.58 -5.59
C ALA A 74 -0.47 1.42 -5.59
N THR A 75 0.72 1.60 -5.02
CA THR A 75 1.74 0.56 -4.92
C THR A 75 1.29 -0.61 -4.04
N ALA A 76 0.71 -0.33 -2.87
CA ALA A 76 0.17 -1.35 -1.98
C ALA A 76 -1.00 -2.11 -2.64
N THR A 77 -1.94 -1.38 -3.23
CA THR A 77 -3.09 -1.95 -3.94
C THR A 77 -2.65 -2.84 -5.10
N ALA A 78 -1.72 -2.37 -5.94
CA ALA A 78 -1.23 -3.13 -7.08
C ALA A 78 -0.56 -4.45 -6.67
N GLN A 79 0.21 -4.46 -5.58
CA GLN A 79 0.83 -5.68 -5.05
C GLN A 79 -0.22 -6.70 -4.57
N VAL A 80 -1.28 -6.24 -3.90
CA VAL A 80 -2.39 -7.11 -3.46
C VAL A 80 -3.16 -7.66 -4.66
N LEU A 81 -3.50 -6.82 -5.65
CA LEU A 81 -4.14 -7.28 -6.88
C LEU A 81 -3.26 -8.29 -7.64
N ASN A 82 -1.95 -8.06 -7.70
CA ASN A 82 -1.02 -8.99 -8.32
C ASN A 82 -0.92 -10.31 -7.56
N TYR A 83 -1.01 -10.32 -6.23
CA TYR A 83 -1.07 -11.55 -5.44
C TYR A 83 -2.26 -12.43 -5.86
N PHE A 84 -3.44 -11.83 -5.99
CA PHE A 84 -4.64 -12.55 -6.43
C PHE A 84 -4.69 -12.81 -7.94
N LYS A 85 -3.86 -12.14 -8.78
CA LYS A 85 -3.97 -12.13 -10.25
C LYS A 85 -5.39 -11.81 -10.71
N TYR A 86 -6.04 -10.89 -10.03
CA TYR A 86 -7.44 -10.54 -10.21
C TYR A 86 -7.64 -9.00 -10.14
N PRO A 87 -8.57 -8.46 -10.94
CA PRO A 87 -9.38 -9.12 -11.95
C PRO A 87 -8.60 -9.36 -13.27
N LEU A 88 -9.10 -10.19 -14.15
CA LEU A 88 -8.57 -10.27 -15.52
C LEU A 88 -8.82 -8.96 -16.28
N ARG A 89 -9.97 -8.32 -16.01
CA ARG A 89 -10.41 -7.04 -16.58
C ARG A 89 -11.23 -6.30 -15.53
N GLY A 90 -11.05 -4.99 -15.43
CA GLY A 90 -11.82 -4.17 -14.50
C GLY A 90 -13.18 -3.72 -15.08
N ILE A 91 -13.78 -2.71 -14.47
CA ILE A 91 -15.14 -2.23 -14.77
C ILE A 91 -15.09 -0.72 -15.03
N GLY A 92 -15.70 -0.25 -16.14
CA GLY A 92 -15.84 1.17 -16.44
C GLY A 92 -14.52 1.90 -16.76
N SER A 93 -14.54 3.20 -16.56
CA SER A 93 -13.38 4.09 -16.75
C SER A 93 -13.47 5.28 -15.79
N HIS A 94 -12.33 5.88 -15.51
CA HIS A 94 -12.24 7.10 -14.71
C HIS A 94 -11.04 7.94 -15.16
N THR A 95 -11.12 9.26 -14.95
CA THR A 95 -10.07 10.21 -15.34
C THR A 95 -9.77 11.16 -14.20
N LEU A 96 -8.52 11.26 -13.83
CA LEU A 96 -7.98 12.31 -12.96
C LEU A 96 -7.22 13.33 -13.80
N TYR A 97 -6.94 14.48 -13.23
CA TYR A 97 -6.17 15.54 -13.89
C TYR A 97 -4.98 15.96 -13.03
N TYR A 98 -3.88 16.33 -13.71
CA TYR A 98 -2.72 16.93 -13.06
C TYR A 98 -2.42 18.31 -13.65
N PRO A 99 -2.34 19.38 -12.86
CA PRO A 99 -2.59 19.42 -11.40
C PRO A 99 -4.02 18.99 -11.02
N ALA A 100 -4.19 18.53 -9.79
CA ALA A 100 -5.48 18.05 -9.32
C ALA A 100 -6.57 19.12 -9.50
N ASN A 101 -7.74 18.69 -9.99
CA ASN A 101 -8.90 19.54 -10.30
C ASN A 101 -8.70 20.57 -11.43
N ASP A 102 -7.62 20.51 -12.17
CA ASP A 102 -7.43 21.34 -13.37
C ASP A 102 -7.75 20.53 -14.64
N THR A 103 -8.97 20.69 -15.16
CA THR A 103 -9.41 19.99 -16.38
C THR A 103 -8.71 20.44 -17.66
N ASN A 104 -7.88 21.48 -17.62
CA ASN A 104 -6.99 21.89 -18.69
C ASN A 104 -5.58 21.30 -18.54
N GLY A 105 -5.32 20.60 -17.44
CA GLY A 105 -4.05 19.91 -17.17
C GLY A 105 -3.94 18.57 -17.90
N ASP A 106 -2.90 17.82 -17.55
CA ASP A 106 -2.68 16.48 -18.09
C ASP A 106 -3.77 15.51 -17.59
N ALA A 107 -4.50 14.91 -18.53
CA ALA A 107 -5.48 13.85 -18.20
C ALA A 107 -4.75 12.53 -17.90
N ILE A 108 -5.10 11.91 -16.77
CA ILE A 108 -4.61 10.60 -16.34
C ILE A 108 -5.82 9.66 -16.36
N GLU A 109 -5.96 8.91 -17.44
CA GLU A 109 -7.14 8.08 -17.71
C GLU A 109 -6.85 6.62 -17.43
N ALA A 110 -7.82 5.94 -16.77
CA ALA A 110 -7.87 4.49 -16.60
C ALA A 110 -9.14 3.95 -17.24
N ASN A 111 -8.98 3.17 -18.29
CA ASN A 111 -10.09 2.45 -18.95
C ASN A 111 -10.10 1.00 -18.46
N PHE A 112 -10.62 0.79 -17.26
CA PHE A 112 -10.62 -0.51 -16.59
C PHE A 112 -11.36 -1.59 -17.39
N GLY A 113 -12.53 -1.23 -17.94
CA GLY A 113 -13.40 -2.16 -18.66
C GLY A 113 -12.83 -2.65 -19.99
N ASN A 114 -11.89 -1.91 -20.60
CA ASN A 114 -11.24 -2.29 -21.86
C ASN A 114 -9.80 -2.80 -21.69
N THR A 115 -9.29 -2.80 -20.45
CA THR A 115 -7.94 -3.25 -20.16
C THR A 115 -7.94 -4.68 -19.65
N VAL A 116 -7.19 -5.55 -20.33
CA VAL A 116 -6.84 -6.89 -19.82
C VAL A 116 -5.49 -6.77 -19.11
N TYR A 117 -5.46 -7.08 -17.81
CA TYR A 117 -4.22 -7.03 -17.04
C TYR A 117 -3.31 -8.20 -17.43
N ASP A 118 -2.09 -7.88 -17.85
CA ASP A 118 -1.09 -8.86 -18.30
C ASP A 118 -0.30 -9.41 -17.11
N TRP A 119 -1.00 -10.17 -16.24
CA TRP A 119 -0.43 -10.75 -15.03
C TRP A 119 0.81 -11.60 -15.27
N ALA A 120 0.90 -12.26 -16.43
CA ALA A 120 2.03 -13.14 -16.76
C ALA A 120 3.34 -12.39 -17.00
N ASN A 121 3.26 -11.12 -17.41
CA ASN A 121 4.42 -10.27 -17.66
C ASN A 121 4.72 -9.30 -16.49
N MET A 122 4.01 -9.41 -15.36
CA MET A 122 4.35 -8.68 -14.15
C MET A 122 5.39 -9.45 -13.34
N LYS A 123 6.61 -8.89 -13.25
CA LYS A 123 7.72 -9.48 -12.48
C LYS A 123 7.55 -9.17 -11.00
N ASP A 124 8.07 -10.04 -10.15
CA ASP A 124 8.13 -9.81 -8.72
C ASP A 124 9.11 -8.69 -8.34
N ASP A 125 10.19 -8.54 -9.13
CA ASP A 125 11.27 -7.58 -8.88
C ASP A 125 11.71 -6.90 -10.19
N TYR A 126 11.85 -5.58 -10.15
CA TYR A 126 12.27 -4.75 -11.28
C TYR A 126 13.62 -4.04 -11.05
N ARG A 127 14.35 -4.40 -10.02
CA ARG A 127 15.73 -3.85 -9.78
C ARG A 127 16.74 -4.34 -10.81
N GLY A 128 16.47 -5.46 -11.46
CA GLY A 128 17.26 -6.00 -12.56
C GLY A 128 16.73 -5.58 -13.93
N ASN A 129 17.11 -6.36 -14.96
CA ASN A 129 16.64 -6.14 -16.32
C ASN A 129 15.15 -6.51 -16.48
N TYR A 130 14.43 -5.73 -17.24
CA TYR A 130 13.04 -5.97 -17.64
C TYR A 130 12.81 -5.49 -19.07
N THR A 131 11.86 -6.11 -19.73
CA THR A 131 11.43 -5.74 -21.09
C THR A 131 10.42 -4.57 -21.02
N ASP A 132 10.19 -3.96 -22.18
CA ASP A 132 9.18 -2.93 -22.32
C ASP A 132 7.76 -3.45 -22.02
N GLN A 133 7.48 -4.71 -22.38
CA GLN A 133 6.21 -5.38 -22.08
C GLN A 133 6.01 -5.56 -20.57
N GLU A 134 7.01 -6.05 -19.86
CA GLU A 134 6.97 -6.21 -18.41
C GLU A 134 6.79 -4.86 -17.69
N ALA A 135 7.50 -3.81 -18.16
CA ALA A 135 7.34 -2.46 -17.65
C ALA A 135 5.94 -1.89 -17.90
N ASN A 136 5.38 -2.08 -19.10
CA ASN A 136 4.02 -1.64 -19.43
C ASN A 136 2.97 -2.40 -18.62
N ALA A 137 3.13 -3.70 -18.40
CA ALA A 137 2.21 -4.51 -17.61
C ALA A 137 2.05 -3.94 -16.19
N VAL A 138 3.15 -3.75 -15.47
CA VAL A 138 3.10 -3.23 -14.11
C VAL A 138 2.68 -1.77 -14.05
N ALA A 139 3.14 -0.93 -14.99
CA ALA A 139 2.79 0.49 -15.02
C ALA A 139 1.31 0.73 -15.31
N THR A 140 0.67 -0.12 -16.14
CA THR A 140 -0.77 -0.08 -16.38
C THR A 140 -1.55 -0.36 -15.11
N LEU A 141 -1.19 -1.40 -14.37
CA LEU A 141 -1.82 -1.72 -13.08
C LEU A 141 -1.64 -0.57 -12.08
N MET A 142 -0.42 -0.04 -11.95
CA MET A 142 -0.10 1.07 -11.04
C MET A 142 -0.91 2.33 -11.34
N LEU A 143 -0.99 2.73 -12.62
CA LEU A 143 -1.80 3.86 -13.06
C LEU A 143 -3.27 3.64 -12.70
N HIS A 144 -3.81 2.46 -13.00
CA HIS A 144 -5.19 2.12 -12.69
C HIS A 144 -5.47 2.12 -11.19
N CYS A 145 -4.58 1.56 -10.37
CA CYS A 145 -4.72 1.61 -8.91
C CYS A 145 -4.73 3.05 -8.37
N GLY A 146 -3.89 3.91 -8.92
CA GLY A 146 -3.85 5.32 -8.55
C GLY A 146 -5.13 6.05 -8.93
N VAL A 147 -5.59 5.88 -10.17
CA VAL A 147 -6.84 6.51 -10.64
C VAL A 147 -8.05 6.01 -9.83
N ALA A 148 -8.12 4.71 -9.55
CA ALA A 148 -9.20 4.12 -8.75
C ALA A 148 -9.24 4.64 -7.31
N SER A 149 -8.10 5.08 -6.78
CA SER A 149 -7.97 5.58 -5.41
C SER A 149 -8.04 7.12 -5.31
N GLU A 150 -8.47 7.82 -6.36
CA GLU A 150 -8.53 9.28 -6.40
C GLU A 150 -7.17 9.94 -6.07
N MET A 151 -6.08 9.39 -6.63
CA MET A 151 -4.73 9.80 -6.32
C MET A 151 -4.47 11.28 -6.61
N GLN A 152 -4.04 12.01 -5.61
CA GLN A 152 -3.47 13.34 -5.76
C GLN A 152 -2.00 13.18 -6.12
N TYR A 153 -1.74 13.22 -7.42
CA TYR A 153 -0.40 12.99 -7.94
C TYR A 153 0.55 14.15 -7.68
N GLY A 154 1.80 13.84 -7.39
CA GLY A 154 2.89 14.79 -7.22
C GLY A 154 4.21 14.26 -7.75
N GLY A 155 5.17 15.18 -7.97
CA GLY A 155 6.52 14.85 -8.41
C GLY A 155 7.38 14.25 -7.29
N PRO A 156 8.66 13.91 -7.60
CA PRO A 156 9.56 13.25 -6.64
C PRO A 156 9.78 13.97 -5.32
N ASN A 157 9.65 15.29 -5.30
CA ASN A 157 9.84 16.11 -4.10
C ASN A 157 8.53 16.37 -3.32
N GLU A 158 7.37 16.10 -3.93
CA GLU A 158 6.05 16.38 -3.37
C GLU A 158 5.38 15.08 -2.89
N GLY A 159 5.63 13.99 -3.60
CA GLY A 159 4.96 12.71 -3.37
C GLY A 159 3.54 12.69 -3.93
N SER A 160 2.97 11.48 -4.01
CA SER A 160 1.58 11.25 -4.40
C SER A 160 0.84 10.58 -3.25
N GLY A 161 -0.38 11.01 -2.97
CA GLY A 161 -1.18 10.52 -1.85
C GLY A 161 -2.64 10.28 -2.21
N ALA A 162 -3.28 9.33 -1.50
CA ALA A 162 -4.71 9.05 -1.61
C ALA A 162 -5.27 8.63 -0.25
N PHE A 163 -6.57 8.77 -0.05
CA PHE A 163 -7.21 8.29 1.17
C PHE A 163 -7.54 6.79 1.08
N MET A 164 -7.38 6.09 2.20
CA MET A 164 -7.66 4.65 2.26
C MET A 164 -9.13 4.30 1.99
N LYS A 165 -10.05 5.20 2.35
CA LYS A 165 -11.50 5.04 2.04
C LYS A 165 -11.74 5.05 0.52
N ASP A 166 -11.02 5.91 -0.23
CA ASP A 166 -11.17 6.03 -1.67
C ASP A 166 -10.55 4.80 -2.37
N CYS A 167 -9.47 4.25 -1.80
CA CYS A 167 -8.91 2.96 -2.21
C CYS A 167 -9.94 1.82 -2.09
N ALA A 168 -10.61 1.69 -0.94
CA ALA A 168 -11.64 0.68 -0.74
C ALA A 168 -12.82 0.85 -1.71
N GLU A 169 -13.24 2.09 -1.96
CA GLU A 169 -14.28 2.40 -2.96
C GLU A 169 -13.84 2.03 -4.38
N GLY A 170 -12.60 2.36 -4.74
CA GLY A 170 -12.02 2.01 -6.04
C GLY A 170 -11.92 0.50 -6.27
N LEU A 171 -11.56 -0.27 -5.23
CA LEU A 171 -11.53 -1.73 -5.28
C LEU A 171 -12.92 -2.31 -5.57
N ARG A 172 -13.97 -1.79 -4.95
CA ARG A 172 -15.36 -2.20 -5.23
C ARG A 172 -15.80 -1.80 -6.63
N THR A 173 -15.61 -0.54 -6.98
CA THR A 173 -16.17 0.07 -8.19
C THR A 173 -15.49 -0.44 -9.46
N TYR A 174 -14.16 -0.51 -9.46
CA TYR A 174 -13.39 -0.74 -10.68
C TYR A 174 -12.75 -2.12 -10.75
N PHE A 175 -12.50 -2.78 -9.62
CA PHE A 175 -11.80 -4.06 -9.60
C PHE A 175 -12.67 -5.25 -9.16
N GLY A 176 -13.95 -5.00 -8.77
CA GLY A 176 -14.90 -6.05 -8.45
C GLY A 176 -14.70 -6.74 -7.10
N PHE A 177 -13.96 -6.11 -6.16
CA PHE A 177 -13.84 -6.58 -4.78
C PHE A 177 -15.02 -6.08 -3.95
N SER A 178 -16.19 -6.68 -4.11
CA SER A 178 -17.45 -6.22 -3.48
C SER A 178 -17.37 -6.10 -1.96
N GLU A 179 -16.56 -6.94 -1.32
CA GLU A 179 -16.41 -7.03 0.13
C GLU A 179 -15.24 -6.15 0.68
N ALA A 180 -14.62 -5.33 -0.18
CA ALA A 180 -13.55 -4.44 0.28
C ALA A 180 -14.11 -3.38 1.24
N GLU A 181 -13.59 -3.33 2.45
CA GLU A 181 -14.00 -2.40 3.51
C GLU A 181 -12.82 -1.53 3.97
N HIS A 182 -13.12 -0.31 4.38
CA HIS A 182 -12.18 0.55 5.07
C HIS A 182 -12.52 0.57 6.56
N LEU A 183 -11.63 0.02 7.37
CA LEU A 183 -11.75 0.01 8.82
C LEU A 183 -10.82 1.07 9.43
N VAL A 184 -11.27 1.72 10.49
CA VAL A 184 -10.51 2.75 11.20
C VAL A 184 -10.03 2.19 12.53
N ARG A 185 -8.70 2.16 12.75
CA ARG A 185 -8.06 1.60 13.94
C ARG A 185 -8.66 2.14 15.26
N ALA A 186 -9.06 3.42 15.28
CA ALA A 186 -9.61 4.07 16.47
C ALA A 186 -10.97 3.52 16.95
N ASP A 187 -11.69 2.80 16.08
CA ASP A 187 -13.00 2.23 16.39
C ASP A 187 -12.91 0.87 17.12
N TYR A 188 -11.69 0.35 17.32
CA TYR A 188 -11.42 -0.98 17.87
C TYR A 188 -10.43 -0.91 19.03
N SER A 189 -10.57 -1.81 20.00
CA SER A 189 -9.50 -2.08 20.96
C SER A 189 -8.30 -2.73 20.25
N SER A 190 -7.12 -2.71 20.88
CA SER A 190 -5.93 -3.33 20.29
C SER A 190 -6.11 -4.83 20.05
N ASN A 191 -6.82 -5.53 20.94
CA ASN A 191 -7.09 -6.96 20.79
C ASN A 191 -8.05 -7.24 19.61
N GLU A 192 -9.14 -6.48 19.48
CA GLU A 192 -10.09 -6.63 18.38
C GLU A 192 -9.41 -6.33 17.04
N TRP A 193 -8.59 -5.27 16.98
CA TRP A 193 -7.86 -4.92 15.78
C TRP A 193 -6.90 -6.02 15.34
N MET A 194 -6.11 -6.55 16.27
CA MET A 194 -5.18 -7.64 15.96
C MET A 194 -5.90 -8.95 15.65
N ASP A 195 -7.07 -9.21 16.25
CA ASP A 195 -7.91 -10.37 15.91
C ASP A 195 -8.40 -10.28 14.45
N ILE A 196 -8.79 -9.09 13.96
CA ILE A 196 -9.13 -8.84 12.56
C ILE A 196 -7.90 -9.07 11.66
N VAL A 197 -6.75 -8.48 12.00
CA VAL A 197 -5.52 -8.62 11.21
C VAL A 197 -5.10 -10.09 11.09
N PHE A 198 -5.04 -10.82 12.21
CA PHE A 198 -4.68 -12.23 12.18
C PHE A 198 -5.73 -13.09 11.47
N GLY A 199 -7.01 -12.74 11.56
CA GLY A 199 -8.11 -13.43 10.90
C GLY A 199 -7.97 -13.35 9.37
N GLU A 200 -7.80 -12.15 8.83
CA GLU A 200 -7.63 -11.94 7.39
C GLU A 200 -6.36 -12.61 6.86
N LEU A 201 -5.23 -12.38 7.55
CA LEU A 201 -3.96 -12.99 7.13
C LEU A 201 -4.02 -14.53 7.22
N SER A 202 -4.63 -15.12 8.26
CA SER A 202 -4.82 -16.58 8.38
C SER A 202 -5.67 -17.16 7.24
N SER A 203 -6.58 -16.35 6.72
CA SER A 203 -7.46 -16.71 5.58
C SER A 203 -6.75 -16.56 4.23
N GLY A 204 -5.53 -16.04 4.21
CA GLY A 204 -4.76 -15.83 2.98
C GLY A 204 -5.06 -14.50 2.29
N HIS A 205 -5.57 -13.52 3.02
CA HIS A 205 -5.90 -12.19 2.53
C HIS A 205 -4.84 -11.19 3.00
N PRO A 206 -3.91 -10.75 2.15
CA PRO A 206 -3.03 -9.63 2.48
C PRO A 206 -3.82 -8.33 2.61
N LEU A 207 -3.44 -7.50 3.57
CA LEU A 207 -4.15 -6.28 3.92
C LEU A 207 -3.44 -5.04 3.38
N ILE A 208 -4.17 -4.15 2.72
CA ILE A 208 -3.69 -2.79 2.42
C ILE A 208 -3.85 -1.98 3.72
N TYR A 209 -2.74 -1.55 4.30
CA TYR A 209 -2.71 -0.92 5.60
C TYR A 209 -2.16 0.50 5.51
N GLY A 210 -2.74 1.42 6.26
CA GLY A 210 -2.29 2.81 6.33
C GLY A 210 -1.84 3.18 7.75
N GLY A 211 -0.71 3.85 7.86
CA GLY A 211 -0.22 4.44 9.09
C GLY A 211 0.00 5.93 8.96
N VAL A 212 -0.30 6.68 10.02
CA VAL A 212 -0.02 8.13 10.11
C VAL A 212 0.91 8.41 11.29
N SER A 213 1.79 9.39 11.18
CA SER A 213 2.67 9.78 12.29
C SER A 213 1.88 10.48 13.38
N PRO A 214 2.12 10.16 14.67
CA PRO A 214 1.61 10.94 15.78
C PRO A 214 2.11 12.40 15.66
N GLY A 215 1.20 13.36 15.70
CA GLY A 215 1.53 14.79 15.62
C GLY A 215 1.44 15.40 14.23
N SER A 216 1.17 14.62 13.19
CA SER A 216 0.89 15.13 11.84
C SER A 216 -0.57 15.58 11.65
N MET A 217 -1.26 15.95 12.74
CA MET A 217 -2.63 16.49 12.66
C MET A 217 -2.63 17.78 11.83
N GLY A 218 -2.92 17.62 10.54
CA GLY A 218 -3.11 18.71 9.59
C GLY A 218 -2.13 18.78 8.41
N GLN A 219 -1.11 17.92 8.35
CA GLN A 219 -0.29 17.71 7.14
C GLN A 219 0.04 16.22 7.05
N ASP A 220 -0.61 15.56 6.14
CA ASP A 220 -0.72 14.10 6.00
C ASP A 220 0.60 13.40 5.65
N ALA A 221 1.50 13.26 6.61
CA ALA A 221 2.63 12.35 6.49
C ALA A 221 2.17 10.93 6.85
N GLY A 222 1.32 10.35 5.99
CA GLY A 222 0.89 8.97 6.05
C GLY A 222 1.68 8.09 5.08
N HIS A 223 1.67 6.79 5.32
CA HIS A 223 2.18 5.82 4.37
C HIS A 223 1.24 4.61 4.30
N ALA A 224 0.99 4.15 3.07
CA ALA A 224 0.26 2.92 2.82
C ALA A 224 1.24 1.79 2.44
N PHE A 225 1.02 0.60 2.97
CA PHE A 225 1.85 -0.57 2.80
C PHE A 225 1.00 -1.85 2.88
N VAL A 226 1.60 -3.01 2.70
CA VAL A 226 0.87 -4.28 2.78
C VAL A 226 1.31 -5.05 4.00
N LEU A 227 0.33 -5.60 4.73
CA LEU A 227 0.54 -6.66 5.70
C LEU A 227 0.28 -7.99 5.01
N ASP A 228 1.23 -8.92 5.04
CA ASP A 228 1.17 -10.12 4.23
C ASP A 228 1.60 -11.41 4.92
N GLY A 229 1.65 -11.39 6.25
CA GLY A 229 1.96 -12.57 7.07
C GLY A 229 2.20 -12.16 8.52
N TYR A 230 2.46 -13.14 9.38
CA TYR A 230 2.85 -12.92 10.78
C TYR A 230 3.57 -14.14 11.36
N ASN A 231 4.38 -13.91 12.38
CA ASN A 231 5.08 -14.98 13.08
C ASN A 231 4.36 -15.34 14.39
N LYS A 232 4.79 -16.45 15.02
CA LYS A 232 4.26 -16.97 16.29
C LYS A 232 4.40 -15.99 17.48
N ASP A 233 5.26 -14.99 17.35
CA ASP A 233 5.47 -13.98 18.38
C ASP A 233 4.53 -12.77 18.22
N GLY A 234 3.67 -12.76 17.19
CA GLY A 234 2.69 -11.71 16.92
C GLY A 234 3.24 -10.53 16.12
N LEU A 235 4.49 -10.63 15.63
CA LEU A 235 5.02 -9.64 14.70
C LEU A 235 4.46 -9.88 13.30
N VAL A 236 4.04 -8.81 12.63
CA VAL A 236 3.40 -8.87 11.33
C VAL A 236 4.41 -8.56 10.23
N SER A 237 4.38 -9.34 9.16
CA SER A 237 5.19 -9.10 7.95
C SER A 237 4.65 -7.88 7.20
N VAL A 238 5.53 -6.94 6.92
CA VAL A 238 5.24 -5.68 6.23
C VAL A 238 6.01 -5.59 4.93
N ASN A 239 5.30 -5.36 3.83
CA ASN A 239 5.86 -4.94 2.56
C ASN A 239 5.62 -3.44 2.37
N TRP A 240 6.68 -2.65 2.50
CA TRP A 240 6.61 -1.18 2.53
C TRP A 240 6.35 -0.53 1.17
N GLY A 241 6.49 -1.26 0.06
CA GLY A 241 6.38 -0.67 -1.28
C GLY A 241 7.60 0.20 -1.66
N TRP A 242 8.78 -0.11 -1.13
CA TRP A 242 10.05 0.60 -1.34
C TRP A 242 11.11 -0.32 -1.98
N ASN A 243 10.77 -0.98 -3.08
CA ASN A 243 11.65 -1.92 -3.79
C ASN A 243 12.19 -3.05 -2.90
N GLY A 244 11.42 -3.48 -1.90
CA GLY A 244 11.81 -4.51 -0.94
C GLY A 244 12.73 -4.02 0.18
N GLU A 245 13.12 -2.74 0.17
CA GLU A 245 13.91 -2.17 1.24
C GLU A 245 13.13 -2.23 2.55
N VAL A 246 13.80 -2.67 3.60
CA VAL A 246 13.30 -2.79 4.97
C VAL A 246 12.02 -3.62 5.14
N ASN A 247 11.64 -4.42 4.15
CA ASN A 247 10.58 -5.42 4.35
C ASN A 247 10.97 -6.36 5.50
N GLY A 248 10.01 -6.72 6.36
CA GLY A 248 10.30 -7.55 7.52
C GLY A 248 9.15 -7.63 8.49
N TYR A 249 9.44 -8.10 9.70
CA TYR A 249 8.44 -8.32 10.74
C TYR A 249 8.45 -7.18 11.77
N TYR A 250 7.28 -6.58 11.99
CA TYR A 250 7.10 -5.41 12.83
C TYR A 250 5.94 -5.58 13.81
N LYS A 251 6.01 -4.85 14.93
CA LYS A 251 4.85 -4.61 15.80
C LYS A 251 4.02 -3.49 15.17
N ILE A 252 2.74 -3.75 14.91
CA ILE A 252 1.84 -2.80 14.25
C ILE A 252 0.70 -2.28 15.12
N ASP A 253 0.54 -2.81 16.31
CA ASP A 253 -0.50 -2.47 17.28
C ASP A 253 -0.04 -1.37 18.28
N LEU A 254 0.66 -0.36 17.78
CA LEU A 254 1.22 0.78 18.52
C LEU A 254 0.23 1.94 18.66
#